data_897715489c37682f2c9b33b14d8b03c3
#
_entry.id   897715489c37682f2c9b33b14d8b03c3
#
_cell.length_a   1.000
_cell.length_b   1.000
_cell.length_c   1.000
_cell.angle_alpha   90.00
_cell.angle_beta   90.00
_cell.angle_gamma   90.00
#
_symmetry.space_group_name_H-M   'P 1'
#
loop_
_entity.id
_entity.type
_entity.pdbx_description
1 polymer ?
#
loop_
_entity_poly.entity_id
_entity_poly.type
_entity_poly.pdbx_seq_one_letter_code
_entity_poly.pdbx_strand_id
1 'polypeptide(L)'
;LTTEFEIALTLLSAFIVATATMPVAKAASLYFGILARPSPDHPHDKPTALLGGLAVMAGFVAAIGLVGFLSRLPYHSIPWLAAFAIAMCLVGLLDDIVDLKPRHKLYLELAAISVLVWWGPHLDFFPYHAVNIALTIFWLVTATNAFNLIDGIDGLAGGVGIVAALSIATVAGLHQHTGTMVAALAIAGALGGFMVFNFPPASVFMGDEGALAVGLVLGVLSIQASNGGEGSLPARLAMPLLALMVPILDTLTVTVTRLATGNPVSRRGLDHSHHRLTRLGMSSNRAAVALIGLQVIAGACAIALSLVPGYDAILLIPFMALFFALVALFLMDRSFDAEAPGQLEDLPPIARVILS
;
A
#
# COMPACT_ATOMS: atom_id res chain seq x y z
N LEU A 1 -0.99 -25.09 17.62
CA LEU A 1 -2.15 -24.18 17.62
C LEU A 1 -3.07 -24.56 16.47
N THR A 2 -4.38 -24.32 16.58
CA THR A 2 -5.28 -24.43 15.43
C THR A 2 -5.11 -23.21 14.53
N THR A 3 -5.32 -23.36 13.22
CA THR A 3 -5.20 -22.26 12.26
C THR A 3 -6.08 -21.06 12.63
N GLU A 4 -7.29 -21.31 13.11
CA GLU A 4 -8.22 -20.24 13.54
C GLU A 4 -7.67 -19.44 14.71
N PHE A 5 -7.05 -20.13 15.67
CA PHE A 5 -6.44 -19.47 16.83
C PHE A 5 -5.22 -18.64 16.40
N GLU A 6 -4.39 -19.12 15.47
CA GLU A 6 -3.26 -18.38 14.94
C GLU A 6 -3.71 -17.12 14.20
N ILE A 7 -4.77 -17.19 13.40
CA ILE A 7 -5.38 -16.04 12.71
C ILE A 7 -5.83 -14.98 13.74
N ALA A 8 -6.62 -15.39 14.71
CA ALA A 8 -7.14 -14.49 15.72
C ALA A 8 -6.02 -13.88 16.57
N LEU A 9 -5.05 -14.70 17.02
CA LEU A 9 -3.92 -14.26 17.80
C LEU A 9 -3.06 -13.23 17.02
N THR A 10 -2.80 -13.49 15.75
CA THR A 10 -2.00 -12.57 14.88
C THR A 10 -2.68 -11.22 14.73
N LEU A 11 -3.94 -11.22 14.32
CA LEU A 11 -4.69 -9.97 14.10
C LEU A 11 -4.82 -9.16 15.39
N LEU A 12 -5.23 -9.82 16.50
CA LEU A 12 -5.48 -9.14 17.76
C LEU A 12 -4.19 -8.64 18.40
N SER A 13 -3.11 -9.43 18.39
CA SER A 13 -1.83 -8.99 18.98
C SER A 13 -1.25 -7.82 18.21
N ALA A 14 -1.27 -7.85 16.87
CA ALA A 14 -0.82 -6.74 16.03
C ALA A 14 -1.64 -5.47 16.29
N PHE A 15 -2.97 -5.60 16.30
CA PHE A 15 -3.89 -4.49 16.60
C PHE A 15 -3.65 -3.89 17.98
N ILE A 16 -3.58 -4.73 19.02
CA ILE A 16 -3.41 -4.29 20.43
C ILE A 16 -2.05 -3.57 20.57
N VAL A 17 -0.95 -4.16 20.06
CA VAL A 17 0.37 -3.56 20.20
C VAL A 17 0.47 -2.25 19.43
N ALA A 18 -0.02 -2.19 18.18
CA ALA A 18 -0.02 -0.94 17.41
C ALA A 18 -0.86 0.15 18.11
N THR A 19 -2.07 -0.19 18.60
CA THR A 19 -2.92 0.75 19.33
C THR A 19 -2.28 1.22 20.64
N ALA A 20 -1.66 0.31 21.40
CA ALA A 20 -1.04 0.64 22.69
C ALA A 20 0.26 1.47 22.55
N THR A 21 1.01 1.27 21.47
CA THR A 21 2.26 2.02 21.20
C THR A 21 2.00 3.37 20.52
N MET A 22 0.83 3.59 19.92
CA MET A 22 0.50 4.82 19.21
C MET A 22 0.58 6.09 20.08
N PRO A 23 0.07 6.13 21.33
CA PRO A 23 0.24 7.30 22.20
C PRO A 23 1.70 7.63 22.47
N VAL A 24 2.57 6.61 22.58
CA VAL A 24 4.02 6.79 22.78
C VAL A 24 4.66 7.38 21.52
N ALA A 25 4.34 6.84 20.34
CA ALA A 25 4.80 7.37 19.06
C ALA A 25 4.36 8.83 18.87
N LYS A 26 3.10 9.13 19.18
CA LYS A 26 2.57 10.51 19.15
C LYS A 26 3.32 11.44 20.10
N ALA A 27 3.55 11.02 21.34
CA ALA A 27 4.30 11.81 22.32
C ALA A 27 5.75 12.05 21.89
N ALA A 28 6.41 11.02 21.33
CA ALA A 28 7.75 11.13 20.77
C ALA A 28 7.79 12.12 19.59
N SER A 29 6.84 12.02 18.66
CA SER A 29 6.71 12.95 17.55
C SER A 29 6.59 14.41 18.02
N LEU A 30 5.74 14.66 19.01
CA LEU A 30 5.58 16.00 19.60
C LEU A 30 6.84 16.47 20.32
N TYR A 31 7.50 15.59 21.07
CA TYR A 31 8.70 15.90 21.84
C TYR A 31 9.89 16.24 20.93
N PHE A 32 10.10 15.46 19.86
CA PHE A 32 11.19 15.70 18.91
C PHE A 32 10.86 16.71 17.81
N GLY A 33 9.61 17.19 17.76
CA GLY A 33 9.15 18.16 16.74
C GLY A 33 9.03 17.57 15.33
N ILE A 34 8.90 16.24 15.19
CA ILE A 34 8.70 15.54 13.92
C ILE A 34 7.20 15.61 13.58
N LEU A 35 6.79 16.69 12.91
CA LEU A 35 5.39 17.05 12.69
C LEU A 35 5.13 17.38 11.22
N ALA A 36 4.05 16.86 10.67
CA ALA A 36 3.49 17.37 9.42
C ALA A 36 2.95 18.78 9.67
N ARG A 37 3.51 19.77 8.98
CA ARG A 37 3.05 21.14 9.05
C ARG A 37 2.09 21.44 7.90
N PRO A 38 1.01 22.21 8.14
CA PRO A 38 0.12 22.62 7.07
C PRO A 38 0.88 23.29 5.93
N SER A 39 0.62 22.85 4.71
CA SER A 39 1.19 23.44 3.48
C SER A 39 0.13 23.49 2.39
N PRO A 40 0.33 24.29 1.32
CA PRO A 40 -0.60 24.30 0.20
C PRO A 40 -0.81 22.92 -0.45
N ASP A 41 0.24 22.06 -0.42
CA ASP A 41 0.20 20.70 -0.97
C ASP A 41 -0.41 19.67 0.00
N HIS A 42 -0.46 19.99 1.31
CA HIS A 42 -1.04 19.17 2.37
C HIS A 42 -1.91 20.04 3.28
N PRO A 43 -3.14 20.35 2.87
CA PRO A 43 -4.04 21.21 3.63
C PRO A 43 -4.64 20.45 4.82
N HIS A 44 -4.11 20.66 6.01
CA HIS A 44 -4.69 20.24 7.28
C HIS A 44 -4.63 21.41 8.27
N ASP A 45 -5.56 21.46 9.24
CA ASP A 45 -5.77 22.64 10.07
C ASP A 45 -4.68 22.87 11.13
N LYS A 46 -3.95 21.83 11.53
CA LYS A 46 -3.00 21.89 12.66
C LYS A 46 -1.79 20.98 12.41
N PRO A 47 -0.61 21.34 12.96
CA PRO A 47 0.54 20.43 12.98
C PRO A 47 0.14 19.07 13.57
N THR A 48 0.37 17.98 12.84
CA THR A 48 -0.03 16.62 13.21
C THR A 48 1.21 15.73 13.38
N ALA A 49 1.18 14.85 14.38
CA ALA A 49 2.26 13.92 14.69
C ALA A 49 2.49 12.94 13.52
N LEU A 50 3.76 12.72 13.13
CA LEU A 50 4.14 11.89 11.98
C LEU A 50 4.49 10.45 12.34
N LEU A 51 4.97 10.10 13.52
CA LEU A 51 5.56 8.80 13.83
C LEU A 51 4.55 7.63 14.01
N GLY A 52 3.43 7.64 13.27
CA GLY A 52 2.42 6.57 13.31
C GLY A 52 2.92 5.23 12.76
N GLY A 53 3.81 5.27 11.76
CA GLY A 53 4.40 4.08 11.17
C GLY A 53 5.25 3.27 12.12
N LEU A 54 5.94 3.90 13.08
CA LEU A 54 6.68 3.19 14.14
C LEU A 54 5.76 2.29 14.96
N ALA A 55 4.56 2.75 15.30
CA ALA A 55 3.58 1.94 16.03
C ALA A 55 3.02 0.81 15.16
N VAL A 56 2.81 1.04 13.87
CA VAL A 56 2.43 -0.02 12.91
C VAL A 56 3.50 -1.10 12.86
N MET A 57 4.78 -0.71 12.71
CA MET A 57 5.89 -1.65 12.67
C MET A 57 6.08 -2.39 13.99
N ALA A 58 5.88 -1.74 15.14
CA ALA A 58 5.91 -2.39 16.43
C ALA A 58 4.82 -3.48 16.54
N GLY A 59 3.59 -3.18 16.11
CA GLY A 59 2.49 -4.15 16.06
C GLY A 59 2.79 -5.33 15.14
N PHE A 60 3.28 -5.04 13.93
CA PHE A 60 3.66 -6.06 12.95
C PHE A 60 4.74 -7.00 13.47
N VAL A 61 5.86 -6.47 13.95
CA VAL A 61 7.00 -7.25 14.43
C VAL A 61 6.63 -8.05 15.68
N ALA A 62 5.89 -7.46 16.62
CA ALA A 62 5.46 -8.14 17.84
C ALA A 62 4.54 -9.33 17.52
N ALA A 63 3.58 -9.16 16.61
CA ALA A 63 2.64 -10.22 16.25
C ALA A 63 3.33 -11.40 15.56
N ILE A 64 4.19 -11.14 14.56
CA ILE A 64 4.93 -12.23 13.89
C ILE A 64 5.92 -12.92 14.83
N GLY A 65 6.55 -12.17 15.74
CA GLY A 65 7.43 -12.72 16.77
C GLY A 65 6.68 -13.61 17.75
N LEU A 66 5.53 -13.17 18.25
CA LEU A 66 4.69 -13.92 19.17
C LEU A 66 4.18 -15.23 18.55
N VAL A 67 3.60 -15.14 17.35
CA VAL A 67 3.05 -16.31 16.67
C VAL A 67 4.18 -17.25 16.25
N GLY A 68 5.29 -16.75 15.72
CA GLY A 68 6.46 -17.57 15.40
C GLY A 68 7.02 -18.34 16.60
N PHE A 69 7.06 -17.71 17.78
CA PHE A 69 7.48 -18.36 19.03
C PHE A 69 6.51 -19.46 19.49
N LEU A 70 5.20 -19.21 19.43
CA LEU A 70 4.18 -20.14 19.93
C LEU A 70 3.93 -21.30 18.97
N SER A 71 3.91 -21.06 17.66
CA SER A 71 3.56 -22.05 16.65
C SER A 71 4.71 -22.98 16.29
N ARG A 72 5.95 -22.66 16.68
CA ARG A 72 7.17 -23.39 16.30
C ARG A 72 7.28 -23.65 14.78
N LEU A 73 6.59 -22.85 13.96
CA LEU A 73 6.61 -22.99 12.53
C LEU A 73 7.97 -22.55 11.99
N PRO A 74 8.50 -23.24 10.96
CA PRO A 74 9.77 -22.86 10.34
C PRO A 74 9.59 -21.60 9.48
N TYR A 75 9.41 -20.45 10.11
CA TYR A 75 9.25 -19.15 9.43
C TYR A 75 10.60 -18.58 9.01
N HIS A 76 11.38 -19.30 8.21
CA HIS A 76 12.71 -18.85 7.80
C HIS A 76 12.68 -17.48 7.05
N SER A 77 11.57 -17.15 6.39
CA SER A 77 11.42 -15.90 5.65
C SER A 77 10.89 -14.71 6.46
N ILE A 78 10.21 -14.93 7.59
CA ILE A 78 9.56 -13.86 8.35
C ILE A 78 10.54 -12.95 9.09
N PRO A 79 11.60 -13.44 9.77
CA PRO A 79 12.58 -12.56 10.41
C PRO A 79 13.26 -11.61 9.44
N TRP A 80 13.53 -12.08 8.21
CA TRP A 80 14.10 -11.24 7.16
C TRP A 80 13.14 -10.13 6.76
N LEU A 81 11.86 -10.45 6.55
CA LEU A 81 10.85 -9.46 6.21
C LEU A 81 10.73 -8.37 7.29
N ALA A 82 10.73 -8.77 8.58
CA ALA A 82 10.73 -7.83 9.69
C ALA A 82 11.98 -6.93 9.69
N ALA A 83 13.16 -7.51 9.48
CA ALA A 83 14.42 -6.76 9.45
C ALA A 83 14.42 -5.72 8.30
N PHE A 84 13.94 -6.10 7.11
CA PHE A 84 13.87 -5.18 5.98
C PHE A 84 12.74 -4.15 6.11
N ALA A 85 11.62 -4.50 6.73
CA ALA A 85 10.58 -3.54 7.08
C ALA A 85 11.11 -2.47 8.04
N ILE A 86 11.89 -2.87 9.06
CA ILE A 86 12.57 -1.96 9.97
C ILE A 86 13.60 -1.10 9.21
N ALA A 87 14.41 -1.70 8.35
CA ALA A 87 15.39 -0.94 7.56
C ALA A 87 14.71 0.12 6.68
N MET A 88 13.59 -0.22 6.02
CA MET A 88 12.83 0.72 5.22
C MET A 88 12.16 1.79 6.08
N CYS A 89 11.67 1.42 7.27
CA CYS A 89 11.15 2.35 8.27
C CYS A 89 12.24 3.38 8.68
N LEU A 90 13.49 2.95 8.85
CA LEU A 90 14.61 3.86 9.15
C LEU A 90 14.94 4.79 7.97
N VAL A 91 14.81 4.32 6.72
CA VAL A 91 14.96 5.17 5.52
C VAL A 91 13.89 6.26 5.51
N GLY A 92 12.63 5.89 5.74
CA GLY A 92 11.52 6.85 5.80
C GLY A 92 11.66 7.82 6.98
N LEU A 93 12.04 7.34 8.15
CA LEU A 93 12.30 8.19 9.32
C LEU A 93 13.41 9.22 9.04
N LEU A 94 14.46 8.81 8.34
CA LEU A 94 15.50 9.74 7.90
C LEU A 94 14.94 10.81 6.96
N ASP A 95 14.03 10.43 6.06
CA ASP A 95 13.37 11.38 5.16
C ASP A 95 12.47 12.36 5.93
N ASP A 96 11.66 11.88 6.86
CA ASP A 96 10.81 12.72 7.72
C ASP A 96 11.59 13.73 8.57
N ILE A 97 12.84 13.41 8.93
CA ILE A 97 13.71 14.29 9.75
C ILE A 97 14.50 15.28 8.87
N VAL A 98 15.04 14.83 7.72
CA VAL A 98 16.06 15.58 6.96
C VAL A 98 15.51 16.17 5.66
N ASP A 99 14.32 15.76 5.21
CA ASP A 99 13.71 16.09 3.90
C ASP A 99 14.69 15.77 2.75
N LEU A 100 14.90 14.50 2.49
CA LEU A 100 15.85 14.00 1.51
C LEU A 100 15.45 14.42 0.09
N LYS A 101 16.42 14.70 -0.75
CA LYS A 101 16.14 14.88 -2.18
C LYS A 101 15.64 13.55 -2.76
N PRO A 102 14.63 13.54 -3.66
CA PRO A 102 14.00 12.31 -4.17
C PRO A 102 15.01 11.27 -4.69
N ARG A 103 16.10 11.70 -5.34
CA ARG A 103 17.16 10.80 -5.81
C ARG A 103 17.91 10.08 -4.70
N HIS A 104 18.15 10.75 -3.55
CA HIS A 104 18.87 10.13 -2.43
C HIS A 104 17.97 9.14 -1.70
N LYS A 105 16.69 9.47 -1.50
CA LYS A 105 15.67 8.56 -1.00
C LYS A 105 15.64 7.29 -1.85
N LEU A 106 15.48 7.44 -3.17
CA LEU A 106 15.45 6.32 -4.12
C LEU A 106 16.73 5.45 -4.07
N TYR A 107 17.93 6.04 -3.90
CA TYR A 107 19.17 5.26 -3.78
C TYR A 107 19.20 4.43 -2.50
N LEU A 108 18.72 4.96 -1.37
CA LEU A 108 18.63 4.22 -0.11
C LEU A 108 17.61 3.07 -0.21
N GLU A 109 16.44 3.33 -0.81
CA GLU A 109 15.44 2.31 -1.08
C GLU A 109 15.98 1.20 -1.98
N LEU A 110 16.63 1.55 -3.11
CA LEU A 110 17.24 0.60 -4.03
C LEU A 110 18.30 -0.25 -3.34
N ALA A 111 19.14 0.35 -2.50
CA ALA A 111 20.15 -0.38 -1.75
C ALA A 111 19.50 -1.39 -0.79
N ALA A 112 18.54 -0.96 0.02
CA ALA A 112 17.83 -1.84 0.96
C ALA A 112 17.09 -2.98 0.23
N ILE A 113 16.36 -2.66 -0.84
CA ILE A 113 15.61 -3.63 -1.64
C ILE A 113 16.54 -4.61 -2.36
N SER A 114 17.68 -4.16 -2.90
CA SER A 114 18.65 -5.05 -3.55
C SER A 114 19.24 -6.07 -2.59
N VAL A 115 19.55 -5.65 -1.36
CA VAL A 115 20.00 -6.57 -0.30
C VAL A 115 18.88 -7.54 0.08
N LEU A 116 17.63 -7.07 0.22
CA LEU A 116 16.48 -7.94 0.48
C LEU A 116 16.32 -9.01 -0.60
N VAL A 117 16.34 -8.61 -1.86
CA VAL A 117 16.11 -9.52 -3.00
C VAL A 117 17.23 -10.56 -3.12
N TRP A 118 18.45 -10.22 -2.71
CA TRP A 118 19.58 -11.16 -2.68
C TRP A 118 19.37 -12.30 -1.67
N TRP A 119 18.73 -12.05 -0.54
CA TRP A 119 18.54 -13.00 0.56
C TRP A 119 17.11 -13.52 0.70
N GLY A 120 16.15 -12.80 0.11
CA GLY A 120 14.72 -12.98 0.32
C GLY A 120 13.98 -13.56 -0.90
N PRO A 121 12.65 -13.53 -0.85
CA PRO A 121 11.81 -14.00 -1.94
C PRO A 121 11.92 -13.07 -3.16
N HIS A 122 11.93 -13.67 -4.33
CA HIS A 122 11.89 -13.00 -5.61
C HIS A 122 10.82 -13.62 -6.51
N LEU A 123 10.41 -12.90 -7.53
CA LEU A 123 9.53 -13.41 -8.58
C LEU A 123 10.20 -14.60 -9.27
N ASP A 124 9.43 -15.62 -9.53
CA ASP A 124 9.86 -16.83 -10.24
C ASP A 124 8.90 -17.11 -11.41
N PHE A 125 8.89 -16.20 -12.38
CA PHE A 125 7.99 -16.25 -13.52
C PHE A 125 8.69 -16.63 -14.82
N PHE A 126 9.97 -16.34 -14.91
CA PHE A 126 10.76 -16.50 -16.13
C PHE A 126 11.94 -17.47 -15.92
N PRO A 127 12.41 -18.16 -16.97
CA PRO A 127 13.54 -19.07 -16.87
C PRO A 127 14.88 -18.39 -16.58
N TYR A 128 14.94 -17.06 -16.69
CA TYR A 128 16.15 -16.26 -16.48
C TYR A 128 16.16 -15.60 -15.11
N HIS A 129 17.01 -16.11 -14.21
CA HIS A 129 17.10 -15.59 -12.83
C HIS A 129 17.37 -14.08 -12.77
N ALA A 130 18.24 -13.54 -13.62
CA ALA A 130 18.52 -12.11 -13.67
C ALA A 130 17.27 -11.26 -14.01
N VAL A 131 16.38 -11.77 -14.86
CA VAL A 131 15.11 -11.11 -15.20
C VAL A 131 14.19 -11.10 -13.99
N ASN A 132 14.07 -12.22 -13.30
CA ASN A 132 13.26 -12.32 -12.08
C ASN A 132 13.75 -11.36 -10.99
N ILE A 133 15.06 -11.27 -10.77
CA ILE A 133 15.69 -10.33 -9.83
C ILE A 133 15.37 -8.87 -10.22
N ALA A 134 15.60 -8.51 -11.48
CA ALA A 134 15.36 -7.14 -11.97
C ALA A 134 13.87 -6.73 -11.83
N LEU A 135 12.96 -7.63 -12.20
CA LEU A 135 11.52 -7.42 -12.05
C LEU A 135 11.10 -7.33 -10.58
N THR A 136 11.71 -8.12 -9.71
CA THR A 136 11.45 -8.06 -8.26
C THR A 136 11.87 -6.70 -7.69
N ILE A 137 13.08 -6.24 -8.00
CA ILE A 137 13.56 -4.93 -7.56
C ILE A 137 12.63 -3.82 -8.09
N PHE A 138 12.30 -3.86 -9.37
CA PHE A 138 11.38 -2.90 -9.97
C PHE A 138 10.01 -2.91 -9.28
N TRP A 139 9.44 -4.09 -9.03
CA TRP A 139 8.16 -4.23 -8.34
C TRP A 139 8.21 -3.67 -6.92
N LEU A 140 9.22 -4.04 -6.13
CA LEU A 140 9.31 -3.60 -4.73
C LEU A 140 9.53 -2.09 -4.62
N VAL A 141 10.38 -1.50 -5.46
CA VAL A 141 10.53 -0.04 -5.54
C VAL A 141 9.21 0.64 -5.91
N THR A 142 8.51 0.08 -6.91
CA THR A 142 7.21 0.61 -7.35
C THR A 142 6.16 0.51 -6.25
N ALA A 143 6.02 -0.66 -5.61
CA ALA A 143 5.05 -0.88 -4.53
C ALA A 143 5.31 0.03 -3.33
N THR A 144 6.57 0.17 -2.92
CA THR A 144 7.01 1.02 -1.81
C THR A 144 6.66 2.48 -2.07
N ASN A 145 7.07 3.02 -3.21
CA ASN A 145 6.81 4.42 -3.55
C ASN A 145 5.33 4.69 -3.85
N ALA A 146 4.64 3.77 -4.53
CA ALA A 146 3.22 3.92 -4.82
C ALA A 146 2.39 3.96 -3.53
N PHE A 147 2.73 3.14 -2.54
CA PHE A 147 2.05 3.17 -1.24
C PHE A 147 2.34 4.47 -0.47
N ASN A 148 3.56 4.97 -0.53
CA ASN A 148 3.93 6.26 0.07
C ASN A 148 3.16 7.43 -0.59
N LEU A 149 2.98 7.41 -1.91
CA LEU A 149 2.27 8.47 -2.63
C LEU A 149 0.76 8.55 -2.35
N ILE A 150 0.10 7.45 -1.95
CA ILE A 150 -1.32 7.49 -1.59
C ILE A 150 -1.58 7.94 -0.15
N ASP A 151 -0.55 8.08 0.70
CA ASP A 151 -0.70 8.56 2.08
C ASP A 151 -0.88 10.09 2.13
N GLY A 152 -1.87 10.59 1.40
CA GLY A 152 -2.13 12.02 1.23
C GLY A 152 -3.38 12.55 1.94
N ILE A 153 -4.29 11.68 2.40
CA ILE A 153 -5.50 12.04 3.16
C ILE A 153 -5.80 11.02 4.25
N ASP A 154 -6.46 11.50 5.30
CA ASP A 154 -6.84 10.72 6.49
C ASP A 154 -7.51 9.39 6.12
N GLY A 155 -7.02 8.28 6.66
CA GLY A 155 -7.60 6.96 6.55
C GLY A 155 -7.36 6.23 5.21
N LEU A 156 -6.87 6.91 4.18
CA LEU A 156 -6.74 6.30 2.84
C LEU A 156 -5.69 5.19 2.81
N ALA A 157 -4.44 5.51 3.13
CA ALA A 157 -3.34 4.54 3.09
C ALA A 157 -3.58 3.37 4.06
N GLY A 158 -4.04 3.66 5.28
CA GLY A 158 -4.40 2.64 6.26
C GLY A 158 -5.52 1.72 5.75
N GLY A 159 -6.59 2.28 5.20
CA GLY A 159 -7.73 1.51 4.67
C GLY A 159 -7.35 0.65 3.45
N VAL A 160 -6.66 1.22 2.48
CA VAL A 160 -6.14 0.50 1.30
C VAL A 160 -5.17 -0.61 1.73
N GLY A 161 -4.26 -0.31 2.67
CA GLY A 161 -3.31 -1.28 3.19
C GLY A 161 -3.96 -2.46 3.90
N ILE A 162 -5.02 -2.23 4.70
CA ILE A 162 -5.79 -3.30 5.35
C ILE A 162 -6.43 -4.20 4.30
N VAL A 163 -7.11 -3.63 3.31
CA VAL A 163 -7.78 -4.40 2.24
C VAL A 163 -6.76 -5.20 1.43
N ALA A 164 -5.64 -4.59 1.05
CA ALA A 164 -4.55 -5.26 0.35
C ALA A 164 -4.01 -6.45 1.17
N ALA A 165 -3.70 -6.22 2.45
CA ALA A 165 -3.18 -7.25 3.35
C ALA A 165 -4.17 -8.41 3.55
N LEU A 166 -5.47 -8.12 3.75
CA LEU A 166 -6.50 -9.16 3.90
C LEU A 166 -6.71 -9.96 2.62
N SER A 167 -6.63 -9.32 1.44
CA SER A 167 -6.69 -10.00 0.15
C SER A 167 -5.50 -10.94 -0.04
N ILE A 168 -4.28 -10.48 0.27
CA ILE A 168 -3.05 -11.28 0.25
C ILE A 168 -3.16 -12.46 1.24
N ALA A 169 -3.63 -12.20 2.47
CA ALA A 169 -3.81 -13.24 3.48
C ALA A 169 -4.78 -14.33 3.02
N THR A 170 -5.88 -13.93 2.38
CA THR A 170 -6.88 -14.87 1.86
C THR A 170 -6.29 -15.74 0.74
N VAL A 171 -5.63 -15.13 -0.24
CA VAL A 171 -4.97 -15.88 -1.33
C VAL A 171 -3.89 -16.81 -0.78
N ALA A 172 -3.04 -16.33 0.13
CA ALA A 172 -2.01 -17.15 0.77
C ALA A 172 -2.62 -18.32 1.57
N GLY A 173 -3.72 -18.09 2.27
CA GLY A 173 -4.45 -19.13 3.00
C GLY A 173 -5.03 -20.21 2.08
N LEU A 174 -5.63 -19.82 0.94
CA LEU A 174 -6.15 -20.73 -0.09
C LEU A 174 -5.06 -21.66 -0.66
N HIS A 175 -3.84 -21.12 -0.80
CA HIS A 175 -2.67 -21.88 -1.29
C HIS A 175 -1.81 -22.49 -0.16
N GLN A 176 -2.30 -22.49 1.08
CA GLN A 176 -1.63 -23.06 2.26
C GLN A 176 -0.25 -22.42 2.57
N HIS A 177 -0.04 -21.19 2.16
CA HIS A 177 1.16 -20.40 2.47
C HIS A 177 1.02 -19.72 3.83
N THR A 178 1.02 -20.52 4.90
CA THR A 178 0.75 -20.08 6.27
C THR A 178 1.63 -18.91 6.71
N GLY A 179 2.92 -18.91 6.37
CA GLY A 179 3.83 -17.82 6.72
C GLY A 179 3.42 -16.48 6.10
N THR A 180 3.10 -16.47 4.81
CA THR A 180 2.62 -15.29 4.09
C THR A 180 1.28 -14.82 4.64
N MET A 181 0.37 -15.75 4.93
CA MET A 181 -0.93 -15.46 5.54
C MET A 181 -0.75 -14.78 6.90
N VAL A 182 0.06 -15.35 7.80
CA VAL A 182 0.33 -14.77 9.13
C VAL A 182 0.95 -13.39 9.01
N ALA A 183 1.94 -13.18 8.16
CA ALA A 183 2.55 -11.87 7.98
C ALA A 183 1.57 -10.84 7.40
N ALA A 184 0.71 -11.23 6.47
CA ALA A 184 -0.32 -10.36 5.92
C ALA A 184 -1.40 -10.00 6.96
N LEU A 185 -1.81 -10.95 7.81
CA LEU A 185 -2.71 -10.69 8.93
C LEU A 185 -2.07 -9.78 9.99
N ALA A 186 -0.77 -9.92 10.25
CA ALA A 186 -0.06 -9.07 11.18
C ALA A 186 -0.04 -7.61 10.72
N ILE A 187 0.28 -7.35 9.45
CA ILE A 187 0.25 -5.97 8.94
C ILE A 187 -1.19 -5.43 8.86
N ALA A 188 -2.20 -6.25 8.54
CA ALA A 188 -3.60 -5.84 8.56
C ALA A 188 -4.05 -5.43 9.98
N GLY A 189 -3.71 -6.23 10.99
CA GLY A 189 -4.02 -5.92 12.40
C GLY A 189 -3.31 -4.66 12.87
N ALA A 190 -2.03 -4.48 12.56
CA ALA A 190 -1.26 -3.30 12.92
C ALA A 190 -1.82 -2.02 12.28
N LEU A 191 -2.18 -2.07 10.99
CA LEU A 191 -2.87 -0.98 10.30
C LEU A 191 -4.26 -0.71 10.90
N GLY A 192 -4.99 -1.75 11.32
CA GLY A 192 -6.24 -1.58 12.07
C GLY A 192 -6.05 -0.78 13.35
N GLY A 193 -5.00 -1.06 14.12
CA GLY A 193 -4.63 -0.29 15.31
C GLY A 193 -4.25 1.16 15.01
N PHE A 194 -3.53 1.40 13.92
CA PHE A 194 -3.22 2.75 13.42
C PHE A 194 -4.49 3.52 13.03
N MET A 195 -5.45 2.87 12.37
CA MET A 195 -6.70 3.50 11.92
C MET A 195 -7.52 4.08 13.07
N VAL A 196 -7.41 3.57 14.29
CA VAL A 196 -8.05 4.17 15.48
C VAL A 196 -7.64 5.64 15.69
N PHE A 197 -6.42 6.01 15.26
CA PHE A 197 -5.86 7.36 15.41
C PHE A 197 -5.78 8.15 14.10
N ASN A 198 -5.86 7.48 12.96
CA ASN A 198 -5.80 8.08 11.62
C ASN A 198 -7.16 8.18 10.94
N PHE A 199 -8.23 7.58 11.53
CA PHE A 199 -9.60 7.81 11.02
C PHE A 199 -9.95 9.30 11.11
N PRO A 200 -10.59 9.85 10.06
CA PRO A 200 -10.89 11.30 10.02
C PRO A 200 -11.74 11.81 11.20
N PRO A 201 -11.35 12.89 11.89
CA PRO A 201 -10.13 13.69 11.69
C PRO A 201 -8.91 13.04 12.35
N ALA A 202 -7.82 12.85 11.58
CA ALA A 202 -6.63 12.18 12.04
C ALA A 202 -5.92 12.93 13.18
N SER A 203 -5.43 12.19 14.15
CA SER A 203 -4.62 12.70 15.26
C SER A 203 -3.14 12.31 15.15
N VAL A 204 -2.82 11.35 14.25
CA VAL A 204 -1.49 10.87 13.91
C VAL A 204 -1.47 10.49 12.44
N PHE A 205 -0.42 10.86 11.71
CA PHE A 205 -0.15 10.41 10.36
C PHE A 205 0.85 9.27 10.34
N MET A 206 0.85 8.50 9.24
CA MET A 206 1.72 7.35 9.09
C MET A 206 3.18 7.75 8.97
N GLY A 207 3.47 8.85 8.28
CA GLY A 207 4.81 9.30 7.93
C GLY A 207 5.47 8.47 6.83
N ASP A 208 6.57 8.97 6.28
CA ASP A 208 7.34 8.24 5.28
C ASP A 208 7.93 6.94 5.85
N GLU A 209 8.26 6.94 7.15
CA GLU A 209 8.75 5.76 7.85
C GLU A 209 7.74 4.60 7.84
N GLY A 210 6.46 4.91 7.99
CA GLY A 210 5.41 3.89 7.95
C GLY A 210 5.03 3.52 6.53
N ALA A 211 4.81 4.51 5.67
CA ALA A 211 4.32 4.29 4.32
C ALA A 211 5.29 3.47 3.46
N LEU A 212 6.60 3.76 3.52
CA LEU A 212 7.64 2.99 2.83
C LEU A 212 7.73 1.55 3.36
N ALA A 213 7.69 1.37 4.69
CA ALA A 213 7.79 0.06 5.30
C ALA A 213 6.55 -0.81 4.98
N VAL A 214 5.34 -0.25 5.07
CA VAL A 214 4.10 -0.96 4.71
C VAL A 214 4.07 -1.31 3.24
N GLY A 215 4.45 -0.38 2.35
CA GLY A 215 4.52 -0.61 0.91
C GLY A 215 5.49 -1.74 0.56
N LEU A 216 6.68 -1.78 1.19
CA LEU A 216 7.63 -2.88 1.04
C LEU A 216 7.04 -4.22 1.51
N VAL A 217 6.47 -4.27 2.71
CA VAL A 217 5.88 -5.50 3.28
C VAL A 217 4.78 -6.03 2.37
N LEU A 218 3.84 -5.19 1.94
CA LEU A 218 2.76 -5.59 1.04
C LEU A 218 3.29 -6.03 -0.33
N GLY A 219 4.30 -5.33 -0.86
CA GLY A 219 4.98 -5.70 -2.10
C GLY A 219 5.61 -7.10 -2.03
N VAL A 220 6.34 -7.41 -0.97
CA VAL A 220 6.96 -8.74 -0.75
C VAL A 220 5.89 -9.82 -0.58
N LEU A 221 4.89 -9.58 0.27
CA LEU A 221 3.82 -10.54 0.53
C LEU A 221 2.98 -10.84 -0.71
N SER A 222 2.77 -9.85 -1.59
CA SER A 222 2.07 -10.05 -2.87
C SER A 222 2.84 -10.97 -3.82
N ILE A 223 4.18 -10.86 -3.85
CA ILE A 223 5.06 -11.79 -4.59
C ILE A 223 4.94 -13.20 -4.01
N GLN A 224 5.04 -13.34 -2.70
CA GLN A 224 4.98 -14.65 -2.04
C GLN A 224 3.64 -15.35 -2.27
N ALA A 225 2.53 -14.62 -2.18
CA ALA A 225 1.21 -15.15 -2.47
C ALA A 225 1.04 -15.56 -3.93
N SER A 226 1.76 -14.90 -4.86
CA SER A 226 1.73 -15.19 -6.30
C SER A 226 2.59 -16.38 -6.70
N ASN A 227 3.75 -16.58 -6.06
CA ASN A 227 4.71 -17.63 -6.44
C ASN A 227 4.21 -19.04 -6.13
N GLY A 228 3.33 -19.21 -5.15
CA GLY A 228 2.86 -20.52 -4.70
C GLY A 228 1.64 -21.07 -5.43
N GLY A 229 1.04 -20.29 -6.32
CA GLY A 229 -0.15 -20.71 -7.04
C GLY A 229 0.16 -21.63 -8.22
N GLU A 230 -0.65 -22.67 -8.41
CA GLU A 230 -0.67 -23.51 -9.63
C GLU A 230 -1.31 -22.80 -10.84
N GLY A 231 -1.58 -21.47 -10.71
CA GLY A 231 -2.24 -20.68 -11.73
C GLY A 231 -1.40 -20.43 -12.99
N SER A 232 -2.06 -20.04 -14.06
CA SER A 232 -1.40 -19.57 -15.29
C SER A 232 -0.49 -18.38 -15.03
N LEU A 233 0.57 -18.21 -15.82
CA LEU A 233 1.47 -17.05 -15.70
C LEU A 233 0.71 -15.69 -15.67
N PRO A 234 -0.31 -15.43 -16.51
CA PRO A 234 -1.11 -14.21 -16.41
C PRO A 234 -1.81 -14.01 -15.06
N ALA A 235 -2.35 -15.07 -14.46
CA ALA A 235 -2.99 -14.99 -13.15
C ALA A 235 -1.98 -14.67 -12.04
N ARG A 236 -0.81 -15.29 -12.09
CA ARG A 236 0.30 -15.05 -11.17
C ARG A 236 0.84 -13.61 -11.27
N LEU A 237 0.94 -13.05 -12.48
CA LEU A 237 1.31 -11.64 -12.71
C LEU A 237 0.22 -10.66 -12.24
N ALA A 238 -1.05 -11.02 -12.41
CA ALA A 238 -2.16 -10.15 -12.03
C ALA A 238 -2.30 -10.01 -10.50
N MET A 239 -1.95 -11.05 -9.74
CA MET A 239 -2.13 -11.06 -8.28
C MET A 239 -1.42 -9.90 -7.56
N PRO A 240 -0.11 -9.62 -7.73
CA PRO A 240 0.55 -8.49 -7.10
C PRO A 240 -0.05 -7.13 -7.52
N LEU A 241 -0.41 -7.00 -8.81
CA LEU A 241 -1.02 -5.78 -9.34
C LEU A 241 -2.39 -5.52 -8.72
N LEU A 242 -3.25 -6.54 -8.60
CA LEU A 242 -4.57 -6.41 -7.99
C LEU A 242 -4.49 -6.17 -6.48
N ALA A 243 -3.53 -6.81 -5.80
CA ALA A 243 -3.32 -6.59 -4.37
C ALA A 243 -2.96 -5.14 -4.02
N LEU A 244 -2.27 -4.44 -4.90
CA LEU A 244 -1.85 -3.05 -4.74
C LEU A 244 -2.42 -2.15 -5.86
N MET A 245 -3.62 -2.47 -6.35
CA MET A 245 -4.21 -1.81 -7.52
C MET A 245 -4.33 -0.30 -7.33
N VAL A 246 -4.87 0.17 -6.22
CA VAL A 246 -5.09 1.60 -6.00
C VAL A 246 -3.78 2.39 -5.94
N PRO A 247 -2.76 2.01 -5.15
CA PRO A 247 -1.45 2.65 -5.17
C PRO A 247 -0.80 2.68 -6.55
N ILE A 248 -0.82 1.55 -7.26
CA ILE A 248 -0.22 1.43 -8.59
C ILE A 248 -0.98 2.29 -9.61
N LEU A 249 -2.32 2.25 -9.58
CA LEU A 249 -3.15 3.04 -10.47
C LEU A 249 -2.92 4.55 -10.28
N ASP A 250 -2.86 5.01 -9.03
CA ASP A 250 -2.56 6.39 -8.70
C ASP A 250 -1.20 6.83 -9.26
N THR A 251 -0.15 6.05 -8.98
CA THR A 251 1.20 6.34 -9.48
C THR A 251 1.28 6.35 -11.00
N LEU A 252 0.60 5.41 -11.67
CA LEU A 252 0.56 5.36 -13.14
C LEU A 252 -0.17 6.57 -13.72
N THR A 253 -1.35 6.92 -13.18
CA THR A 253 -2.13 8.06 -13.68
C THR A 253 -1.35 9.37 -13.54
N VAL A 254 -0.73 9.60 -12.39
CA VAL A 254 0.12 10.77 -12.16
C VAL A 254 1.34 10.79 -13.10
N THR A 255 2.05 9.66 -13.20
CA THR A 255 3.24 9.56 -14.06
C THR A 255 2.90 9.81 -15.52
N VAL A 256 1.88 9.14 -16.06
CA VAL A 256 1.48 9.30 -17.47
C VAL A 256 0.98 10.72 -17.75
N THR A 257 0.18 11.30 -16.85
CA THR A 257 -0.31 12.67 -17.01
C THR A 257 0.85 13.67 -17.00
N ARG A 258 1.81 13.55 -16.09
CA ARG A 258 2.98 14.42 -16.02
C ARG A 258 3.85 14.32 -17.28
N LEU A 259 4.14 13.11 -17.75
CA LEU A 259 4.89 12.89 -18.99
C LEU A 259 4.16 13.49 -20.21
N ALA A 260 2.84 13.29 -20.29
CA ALA A 260 2.03 13.82 -21.38
C ALA A 260 1.94 15.36 -21.39
N THR A 261 2.14 16.00 -20.24
CA THR A 261 2.13 17.47 -20.09
C THR A 261 3.54 18.09 -20.03
N GLY A 262 4.61 17.28 -20.19
CA GLY A 262 5.99 17.74 -20.11
C GLY A 262 6.47 18.13 -18.71
N ASN A 263 5.76 17.71 -17.67
CA ASN A 263 6.12 17.97 -16.29
C ASN A 263 7.08 16.88 -15.74
N PRO A 264 8.02 17.24 -14.85
CA PRO A 264 8.87 16.27 -14.17
C PRO A 264 8.03 15.30 -13.32
N VAL A 265 8.31 13.99 -13.43
CA VAL A 265 7.60 12.96 -12.63
C VAL A 265 7.81 13.17 -11.12
N SER A 266 8.98 13.67 -10.72
CA SER A 266 9.34 13.93 -9.32
C SER A 266 8.76 15.23 -8.74
N ARG A 267 7.94 15.99 -9.50
CA ARG A 267 7.30 17.21 -9.01
C ARG A 267 6.31 16.85 -7.89
N ARG A 268 6.34 17.55 -6.76
CA ARG A 268 5.24 17.57 -5.80
C ARG A 268 4.02 18.24 -6.45
N GLY A 269 2.81 17.70 -6.27
CA GLY A 269 1.62 18.27 -6.88
C GLY A 269 0.32 17.65 -6.38
N LEU A 270 -0.79 18.37 -6.59
CA LEU A 270 -2.14 17.97 -6.20
C LEU A 270 -2.87 17.19 -7.32
N ASP A 271 -2.16 16.30 -8.02
CA ASP A 271 -2.64 15.58 -9.21
C ASP A 271 -2.90 14.08 -8.95
N HIS A 272 -2.79 13.65 -7.69
CA HIS A 272 -3.13 12.31 -7.25
C HIS A 272 -4.63 12.04 -7.31
N SER A 273 -5.03 10.76 -7.40
CA SER A 273 -6.42 10.32 -7.58
C SER A 273 -7.37 10.91 -6.53
N HIS A 274 -6.96 10.96 -5.26
CA HIS A 274 -7.77 11.56 -4.20
C HIS A 274 -7.97 13.08 -4.39
N HIS A 275 -6.95 13.80 -4.88
CA HIS A 275 -7.10 15.22 -5.21
C HIS A 275 -8.02 15.45 -6.41
N ARG A 276 -7.94 14.57 -7.43
CA ARG A 276 -8.84 14.62 -8.59
C ARG A 276 -10.29 14.39 -8.18
N LEU A 277 -10.56 13.42 -7.31
CA LEU A 277 -11.90 13.16 -6.78
C LEU A 277 -12.42 14.33 -5.91
N THR A 278 -11.55 14.99 -5.13
CA THR A 278 -11.99 16.16 -4.35
C THR A 278 -12.26 17.37 -5.24
N ARG A 279 -11.57 17.56 -6.35
CA ARG A 279 -11.90 18.58 -7.37
C ARG A 279 -13.24 18.33 -8.04
N LEU A 280 -13.72 17.07 -8.10
CA LEU A 280 -15.08 16.72 -8.54
C LEU A 280 -16.17 17.03 -7.51
N GLY A 281 -15.82 17.67 -6.39
CA GLY A 281 -16.77 18.01 -5.33
C GLY A 281 -16.96 16.93 -4.25
N MET A 282 -16.20 15.83 -4.30
CA MET A 282 -16.20 14.87 -3.19
C MET A 282 -15.49 15.46 -1.98
N SER A 283 -16.00 15.20 -0.78
CA SER A 283 -15.21 15.42 0.44
C SER A 283 -14.03 14.43 0.50
N SER A 284 -12.94 14.80 1.20
CA SER A 284 -11.77 13.91 1.38
C SER A 284 -12.17 12.51 1.89
N ASN A 285 -13.14 12.45 2.82
CA ASN A 285 -13.64 11.18 3.35
C ASN A 285 -14.34 10.34 2.28
N ARG A 286 -15.14 10.96 1.40
CA ARG A 286 -15.80 10.24 0.29
C ARG A 286 -14.80 9.76 -0.73
N ALA A 287 -13.77 10.55 -1.05
CA ALA A 287 -12.69 10.16 -1.93
C ALA A 287 -11.91 8.96 -1.36
N ALA A 288 -11.58 8.98 -0.06
CA ALA A 288 -10.95 7.86 0.62
C ALA A 288 -11.81 6.58 0.54
N VAL A 289 -13.11 6.68 0.89
CA VAL A 289 -14.05 5.54 0.83
C VAL A 289 -14.18 4.99 -0.59
N ALA A 290 -14.24 5.84 -1.62
CA ALA A 290 -14.32 5.42 -3.02
C ALA A 290 -13.06 4.64 -3.45
N LEU A 291 -11.87 5.12 -3.10
CA LEU A 291 -10.60 4.47 -3.42
C LEU A 291 -10.42 3.16 -2.62
N ILE A 292 -10.80 3.13 -1.34
CA ILE A 292 -10.83 1.89 -0.55
C ILE A 292 -11.81 0.90 -1.15
N GLY A 293 -13.00 1.34 -1.59
CA GLY A 293 -13.97 0.51 -2.31
C GLY A 293 -13.41 -0.08 -3.60
N LEU A 294 -12.66 0.71 -4.37
CA LEU A 294 -11.95 0.22 -5.56
C LEU A 294 -10.91 -0.85 -5.20
N GLN A 295 -10.18 -0.68 -4.09
CA GLN A 295 -9.24 -1.68 -3.60
C GLN A 295 -9.96 -2.97 -3.15
N VAL A 296 -11.16 -2.88 -2.56
CA VAL A 296 -11.98 -4.06 -2.22
C VAL A 296 -12.36 -4.84 -3.49
N ILE A 297 -12.77 -4.15 -4.55
CA ILE A 297 -13.07 -4.78 -5.85
C ILE A 297 -11.81 -5.47 -6.41
N ALA A 298 -10.67 -4.79 -6.40
CA ALA A 298 -9.41 -5.37 -6.87
C ALA A 298 -8.99 -6.59 -6.05
N GLY A 299 -9.11 -6.53 -4.72
CA GLY A 299 -8.83 -7.65 -3.83
C GLY A 299 -9.77 -8.85 -4.08
N ALA A 300 -11.06 -8.59 -4.28
CA ALA A 300 -12.02 -9.64 -4.65
C ALA A 300 -11.66 -10.28 -6.01
N CYS A 301 -11.21 -9.48 -6.98
CA CYS A 301 -10.68 -9.98 -8.25
C CYS A 301 -9.44 -10.87 -8.07
N ALA A 302 -8.50 -10.48 -7.21
CA ALA A 302 -7.31 -11.30 -6.89
C ALA A 302 -7.70 -12.65 -6.29
N ILE A 303 -8.64 -12.65 -5.33
CA ILE A 303 -9.18 -13.87 -4.72
C ILE A 303 -9.90 -14.72 -5.76
N ALA A 304 -10.76 -14.13 -6.59
CA ALA A 304 -11.48 -14.86 -7.64
C ALA A 304 -10.52 -15.53 -8.62
N LEU A 305 -9.47 -14.82 -9.08
CA LEU A 305 -8.45 -15.39 -9.95
C LEU A 305 -7.69 -16.57 -9.31
N SER A 306 -7.49 -16.54 -8.00
CA SER A 306 -6.82 -17.63 -7.30
C SER A 306 -7.68 -18.89 -7.15
N LEU A 307 -9.00 -18.78 -7.29
CA LEU A 307 -9.96 -19.89 -7.20
C LEU A 307 -10.28 -20.52 -8.55
N VAL A 308 -9.96 -19.84 -9.66
CA VAL A 308 -10.33 -20.29 -11.02
C VAL A 308 -9.17 -21.09 -11.63
N PRO A 309 -9.41 -22.31 -12.16
CA PRO A 309 -8.38 -23.09 -12.84
C PRO A 309 -7.76 -22.36 -14.04
N GLY A 310 -6.47 -22.58 -14.27
CA GLY A 310 -5.55 -21.80 -15.08
C GLY A 310 -6.06 -21.24 -16.42
N TYR A 311 -6.81 -21.99 -17.22
CA TYR A 311 -7.30 -21.51 -18.53
C TYR A 311 -8.49 -20.56 -18.42
N ASP A 312 -9.37 -20.74 -17.46
CA ASP A 312 -10.54 -19.89 -17.26
C ASP A 312 -10.18 -18.51 -16.70
N ALA A 313 -9.09 -18.43 -15.93
CA ALA A 313 -8.53 -17.18 -15.46
C ALA A 313 -8.14 -16.23 -16.61
N ILE A 314 -7.66 -16.77 -17.74
CA ILE A 314 -7.29 -15.99 -18.93
C ILE A 314 -8.50 -15.25 -19.51
N LEU A 315 -9.72 -15.79 -19.37
CA LEU A 315 -10.92 -15.13 -19.84
C LEU A 315 -11.35 -13.96 -18.96
N LEU A 316 -11.08 -14.01 -17.66
CA LEU A 316 -11.42 -12.94 -16.70
C LEU A 316 -10.48 -11.74 -16.78
N ILE A 317 -9.19 -11.96 -17.06
CA ILE A 317 -8.16 -10.92 -17.08
C ILE A 317 -8.50 -9.76 -18.03
N PRO A 318 -8.97 -9.97 -19.30
CA PRO A 318 -9.33 -8.88 -20.20
C PRO A 318 -10.45 -7.99 -19.64
N PHE A 319 -11.46 -8.56 -18.99
CA PHE A 319 -12.56 -7.79 -18.37
C PHE A 319 -12.05 -6.96 -17.19
N MET A 320 -11.21 -7.54 -16.33
CA MET A 320 -10.58 -6.82 -15.24
C MET A 320 -9.67 -5.70 -15.77
N ALA A 321 -8.83 -5.99 -16.77
CA ALA A 321 -7.96 -5.02 -17.39
C ALA A 321 -8.76 -3.86 -18.03
N LEU A 322 -9.85 -4.16 -18.72
CA LEU A 322 -10.74 -3.15 -19.29
C LEU A 322 -11.37 -2.28 -18.20
N PHE A 323 -11.89 -2.89 -17.13
CA PHE A 323 -12.49 -2.14 -16.01
C PHE A 323 -11.47 -1.16 -15.39
N PHE A 324 -10.28 -1.63 -15.04
CA PHE A 324 -9.26 -0.76 -14.43
C PHE A 324 -8.69 0.25 -15.42
N ALA A 325 -8.62 -0.09 -16.72
CA ALA A 325 -8.24 0.87 -17.76
C ALA A 325 -9.28 1.99 -17.89
N LEU A 326 -10.58 1.69 -17.83
CA LEU A 326 -11.64 2.70 -17.84
C LEU A 326 -11.58 3.61 -16.61
N VAL A 327 -11.31 3.04 -15.41
CA VAL A 327 -11.08 3.82 -14.20
C VAL A 327 -9.85 4.72 -14.34
N ALA A 328 -8.76 4.20 -14.91
CA ALA A 328 -7.54 4.98 -15.17
C ALA A 328 -7.82 6.13 -16.15
N LEU A 329 -8.50 5.86 -17.27
CA LEU A 329 -8.87 6.88 -18.26
C LEU A 329 -9.75 7.97 -17.63
N PHE A 330 -10.73 7.57 -16.81
CA PHE A 330 -11.55 8.51 -16.06
C PHE A 330 -10.70 9.41 -15.15
N LEU A 331 -9.79 8.82 -14.36
CA LEU A 331 -8.91 9.57 -13.47
C LEU A 331 -7.87 10.43 -14.23
N MET A 332 -7.53 10.08 -15.47
CA MET A 332 -6.58 10.83 -16.30
C MET A 332 -7.21 11.97 -17.11
N ASP A 333 -8.53 12.13 -17.06
CA ASP A 333 -9.21 13.17 -17.82
C ASP A 333 -8.67 14.56 -17.41
N ARG A 334 -8.20 15.34 -18.40
CA ARG A 334 -7.59 16.66 -18.21
C ARG A 334 -8.58 17.71 -17.69
N SER A 335 -9.87 17.49 -17.80
CA SER A 335 -10.89 18.37 -17.23
C SER A 335 -10.73 18.52 -15.70
N PHE A 336 -10.08 17.55 -15.03
CA PHE A 336 -9.72 17.64 -13.62
C PHE A 336 -8.53 18.55 -13.32
N ASP A 337 -7.74 18.93 -14.31
CA ASP A 337 -6.55 19.79 -14.14
C ASP A 337 -6.87 21.28 -14.36
N ALA A 338 -8.10 21.62 -14.71
CA ALA A 338 -8.55 23.00 -14.91
C ALA A 338 -8.56 23.80 -13.58
N GLU A 339 -8.01 25.00 -13.63
CA GLU A 339 -7.73 25.86 -12.46
C GLU A 339 -8.97 26.49 -11.84
N ALA A 340 -10.06 26.00 -11.74
CA ALA A 340 -11.14 26.38 -10.82
C ALA A 340 -12.23 25.33 -10.85
N PRO A 341 -12.91 25.01 -9.75
CA PRO A 341 -14.17 24.30 -9.85
C PRO A 341 -15.17 25.25 -10.51
N GLY A 342 -15.19 25.23 -11.84
CA GLY A 342 -16.29 25.72 -12.62
C GLY A 342 -17.56 24.97 -12.18
N GLN A 343 -18.70 25.52 -12.49
CA GLN A 343 -20.01 24.96 -12.17
C GLN A 343 -20.09 23.51 -12.65
N LEU A 344 -20.96 22.70 -12.07
CA LEU A 344 -21.25 21.30 -12.46
C LEU A 344 -21.39 21.10 -13.99
N GLU A 345 -21.68 22.15 -14.72
CA GLU A 345 -21.79 22.17 -16.17
C GLU A 345 -20.46 21.96 -16.92
N ASP A 346 -19.33 22.25 -16.30
CA ASP A 346 -17.99 22.09 -16.91
C ASP A 346 -17.40 20.68 -16.70
N LEU A 347 -18.11 19.82 -15.96
CA LEU A 347 -17.67 18.45 -15.69
C LEU A 347 -17.98 17.51 -16.88
N PRO A 348 -17.14 16.48 -17.10
CA PRO A 348 -17.43 15.44 -18.10
C PRO A 348 -18.78 14.76 -17.82
N PRO A 349 -19.50 14.31 -18.87
CA PRO A 349 -20.85 13.76 -18.73
C PRO A 349 -20.99 12.66 -17.68
N ILE A 350 -19.97 11.79 -17.57
CA ILE A 350 -19.94 10.71 -16.57
C ILE A 350 -19.86 11.26 -15.14
N ALA A 351 -19.07 12.29 -14.91
CA ALA A 351 -18.92 12.90 -13.60
C ALA A 351 -20.23 13.58 -13.13
N ARG A 352 -21.00 14.18 -14.04
CA ARG A 352 -22.32 14.77 -13.72
C ARG A 352 -23.33 13.74 -13.24
N VAL A 353 -23.29 12.53 -13.84
CA VAL A 353 -24.19 11.43 -13.45
C VAL A 353 -23.85 10.83 -12.09
N ILE A 354 -22.56 10.82 -11.73
CA ILE A 354 -22.10 10.26 -10.46
C ILE A 354 -22.31 11.23 -9.27
N LEU A 355 -22.36 12.53 -9.56
CA LEU A 355 -22.44 13.59 -8.54
C LEU A 355 -23.85 14.21 -8.38
N SER A 356 -24.77 13.89 -9.28
CA SER A 356 -26.21 14.18 -9.17
C SER A 356 -26.93 13.09 -8.35
#